data_8c2773980860f087690ecf3acce54b05
#
_entry.id   8c2773980860f087690ecf3acce54b05
#
_cell.length_a   1.000
_cell.length_b   1.000
_cell.length_c   1.000
_cell.angle_alpha   90.00
_cell.angle_beta   90.00
_cell.angle_gamma   90.00
#
_symmetry.space_group_name_H-M   'P 1'
#
loop_
_entity.id
_entity.type
_entity.pdbx_description
1 polymer ?
#
loop_
_entity_poly.entity_id
_entity_poly.type
_entity_poly.pdbx_seq_one_letter_code
_entity_poly.pdbx_strand_id
1 'polypeptide(L)'
;WMQKIKDTIKIDSSKIYLPEYEARIKIKNNYLTAKYDLVIIDKDSIEIWDWKTESQKTSYKNIESRMQTIVYMYLAKEVIQKIYNMDIPIENISMKYFRLKVDDKPITVKYSSEKYLRSKSFIENNIENISNLDFDLHIQKNKNHCKFCEFNKLCNNQNINYDMISEMEEEDD
;
A
#
# COMPACT_ATOMS: atom_id res chain seq x y z
N TRP A 1 9.86 12.75 -15.25
CA TRP A 1 9.13 11.60 -14.68
C TRP A 1 8.18 10.98 -15.70
N MET A 2 7.31 11.77 -16.33
CA MET A 2 6.36 11.29 -17.34
C MET A 2 7.02 10.51 -18.48
N GLN A 3 8.17 11.01 -18.99
CA GLN A 3 8.91 10.30 -20.04
C GLN A 3 9.40 8.93 -19.54
N LYS A 4 9.97 8.87 -18.33
CA LYS A 4 10.46 7.62 -17.73
C LYS A 4 9.36 6.58 -17.52
N ILE A 5 8.17 7.03 -17.13
CA ILE A 5 6.98 6.16 -17.03
C ILE A 5 6.58 5.64 -18.40
N LYS A 6 6.49 6.50 -19.42
CA LYS A 6 6.14 6.12 -20.80
C LYS A 6 7.16 5.15 -21.42
N ASP A 7 8.43 5.31 -21.09
CA ASP A 7 9.49 4.41 -21.57
C ASP A 7 9.43 3.04 -20.89
N THR A 8 8.93 2.99 -19.64
CA THR A 8 8.84 1.77 -18.84
C THR A 8 7.54 1.00 -19.09
N ILE A 9 6.42 1.72 -19.23
CA ILE A 9 5.09 1.12 -19.51
C ILE A 9 4.71 1.45 -20.94
N LYS A 10 4.79 0.44 -21.80
CA LYS A 10 4.27 0.53 -23.16
C LYS A 10 2.79 0.15 -23.14
N ILE A 11 1.96 1.08 -23.60
CA ILE A 11 0.51 0.85 -23.70
C ILE A 11 0.22 -0.22 -24.75
N ASP A 12 -0.54 -1.22 -24.36
CA ASP A 12 -1.01 -2.30 -25.20
C ASP A 12 -2.55 -2.34 -25.12
N SER A 13 -3.23 -2.17 -26.25
CA SER A 13 -4.70 -2.13 -26.33
C SER A 13 -5.40 -3.43 -25.93
N SER A 14 -4.67 -4.55 -25.84
CA SER A 14 -5.20 -5.82 -25.38
C SER A 14 -5.31 -5.91 -23.85
N LYS A 15 -4.71 -4.97 -23.11
CA LYS A 15 -4.66 -4.96 -21.64
C LYS A 15 -5.63 -3.93 -21.06
N ILE A 16 -6.03 -4.18 -19.82
CA ILE A 16 -6.85 -3.25 -19.05
C ILE A 16 -5.91 -2.44 -18.12
N TYR A 17 -6.06 -1.14 -18.17
CA TYR A 17 -5.30 -0.19 -17.33
C TYR A 17 -6.25 0.51 -16.38
N LEU A 18 -5.99 0.40 -15.08
CA LEU A 18 -6.82 0.95 -14.01
C LEU A 18 -5.97 1.93 -13.18
N PRO A 19 -5.86 3.20 -13.59
CA PRO A 19 -5.18 4.22 -12.79
C PRO A 19 -6.02 4.58 -11.57
N GLU A 20 -5.37 4.93 -10.45
CA GLU A 20 -6.00 5.36 -9.20
C GLU A 20 -7.13 4.42 -8.72
N TYR A 21 -6.96 3.12 -8.96
CA TYR A 21 -7.99 2.12 -8.71
C TYR A 21 -8.11 1.80 -7.21
N GLU A 22 -9.33 1.84 -6.70
CA GLU A 22 -9.63 1.44 -5.32
C GLU A 22 -10.26 0.06 -5.28
N ALA A 23 -9.64 -0.86 -4.53
CA ALA A 23 -10.20 -2.17 -4.20
C ALA A 23 -10.55 -2.22 -2.71
N ARG A 24 -11.71 -2.79 -2.40
CA ARG A 24 -12.22 -2.92 -1.03
C ARG A 24 -12.86 -4.28 -0.81
N ILE A 25 -12.57 -4.88 0.35
CA ILE A 25 -13.22 -6.10 0.82
C ILE A 25 -13.68 -5.93 2.26
N LYS A 26 -14.82 -6.54 2.59
CA LYS A 26 -15.28 -6.64 3.97
C LYS A 26 -14.69 -7.89 4.61
N ILE A 27 -14.02 -7.73 5.75
CA ILE A 27 -13.48 -8.82 6.56
C ILE A 27 -14.07 -8.66 7.97
N LYS A 28 -14.94 -9.59 8.38
CA LYS A 28 -15.77 -9.48 9.60
C LYS A 28 -16.58 -8.17 9.58
N ASN A 29 -16.38 -7.29 10.55
CA ASN A 29 -17.05 -5.99 10.65
C ASN A 29 -16.23 -4.81 10.11
N ASN A 30 -15.04 -5.06 9.58
CA ASN A 30 -14.11 -4.05 9.11
C ASN A 30 -14.00 -4.08 7.59
N TYR A 31 -13.56 -2.95 7.01
CA TYR A 31 -13.25 -2.85 5.60
C TYR A 31 -11.74 -2.72 5.42
N LEU A 32 -11.18 -3.56 4.56
CA LEU A 32 -9.81 -3.42 4.08
C LEU A 32 -9.85 -2.78 2.70
N THR A 33 -9.13 -1.68 2.54
CA THR A 33 -9.10 -0.90 1.30
C THR A 33 -7.66 -0.72 0.84
N ALA A 34 -7.44 -0.82 -0.47
CA ALA A 34 -6.21 -0.42 -1.14
C ALA A 34 -6.53 0.56 -2.26
N LYS A 35 -5.76 1.63 -2.36
CA LYS A 35 -5.78 2.53 -3.51
C LYS A 35 -4.45 2.36 -4.26
N TYR A 36 -4.53 1.86 -5.48
CA TYR A 36 -3.38 1.58 -6.33
C TYR A 36 -3.10 2.78 -7.23
N ASP A 37 -1.84 3.11 -7.46
CA ASP A 37 -1.49 4.12 -8.46
C ASP A 37 -1.84 3.65 -9.87
N LEU A 38 -1.56 2.36 -10.18
CA LEU A 38 -1.98 1.73 -11.42
C LEU A 38 -2.06 0.21 -11.25
N VAL A 39 -3.13 -0.39 -11.78
CA VAL A 39 -3.22 -1.84 -12.00
C VAL A 39 -3.28 -2.10 -13.48
N ILE A 40 -2.47 -3.04 -13.97
CA ILE A 40 -2.49 -3.52 -15.34
C ILE A 40 -2.95 -4.98 -15.31
N ILE A 41 -4.02 -5.28 -16.01
CA ILE A 41 -4.58 -6.63 -16.14
C ILE A 41 -4.35 -7.10 -17.55
N ASP A 42 -3.67 -8.23 -17.69
CA ASP A 42 -3.50 -8.97 -18.91
C ASP A 42 -4.33 -10.25 -18.84
N LYS A 43 -4.38 -11.01 -19.93
CA LYS A 43 -5.12 -12.26 -20.05
C LYS A 43 -4.85 -13.25 -18.90
N ASP A 44 -3.62 -13.31 -18.43
CA ASP A 44 -3.13 -14.29 -17.45
C ASP A 44 -2.28 -13.68 -16.34
N SER A 45 -2.25 -12.36 -16.19
CA SER A 45 -1.43 -11.69 -15.19
C SER A 45 -2.05 -10.40 -14.65
N ILE A 46 -1.67 -10.06 -13.41
CA ILE A 46 -1.97 -8.78 -12.77
C ILE A 46 -0.67 -8.13 -12.33
N GLU A 47 -0.42 -6.93 -12.79
CA GLU A 47 0.68 -6.09 -12.34
C GLU A 47 0.15 -4.89 -11.56
N ILE A 48 0.60 -4.75 -10.33
CA ILE A 48 0.33 -3.60 -9.48
C ILE A 48 1.54 -2.68 -9.57
N TRP A 49 1.33 -1.41 -9.89
CA TRP A 49 2.38 -0.41 -9.94
C TRP A 49 2.21 0.60 -8.83
N ASP A 50 3.30 0.94 -8.18
CA ASP A 50 3.37 1.91 -7.11
C ASP A 50 4.59 2.83 -7.35
N TRP A 51 4.29 4.12 -7.52
CA TRP A 51 5.30 5.15 -7.80
C TRP A 51 5.79 5.73 -6.49
N LYS A 52 7.11 5.83 -6.37
CA LYS A 52 7.73 6.42 -5.18
C LYS A 52 8.58 7.61 -5.55
N THR A 53 8.38 8.71 -4.85
CA THR A 53 9.19 9.94 -4.99
C THR A 53 10.42 9.94 -4.10
N GLU A 54 10.49 9.00 -3.15
CA GLU A 54 11.63 8.82 -2.23
C GLU A 54 12.94 8.65 -3.00
N SER A 55 14.01 9.24 -2.45
CA SER A 55 15.39 9.09 -2.97
C SER A 55 16.20 8.01 -2.24
N GLN A 56 15.69 7.47 -1.12
CA GLN A 56 16.39 6.45 -0.35
C GLN A 56 16.26 5.06 -0.98
N LYS A 57 17.39 4.35 -1.07
CA LYS A 57 17.39 2.96 -1.52
C LYS A 57 16.82 2.06 -0.43
N THR A 58 15.82 1.27 -0.78
CA THR A 58 15.20 0.29 0.12
C THR A 58 15.52 -1.12 -0.39
N SER A 59 15.84 -2.05 0.50
CA SER A 59 16.12 -3.42 0.10
C SER A 59 14.84 -4.13 -0.36
N TYR A 60 15.00 -5.13 -1.24
CA TYR A 60 13.89 -5.99 -1.69
C TYR A 60 13.11 -6.58 -0.51
N LYS A 61 13.82 -7.12 0.49
CA LYS A 61 13.22 -7.71 1.69
C LYS A 61 12.33 -6.72 2.44
N ASN A 62 12.77 -5.48 2.56
CA ASN A 62 11.99 -4.44 3.24
C ASN A 62 10.73 -4.07 2.45
N ILE A 63 10.82 -4.03 1.11
CA ILE A 63 9.67 -3.74 0.24
C ILE A 63 8.65 -4.88 0.34
N GLU A 64 9.10 -6.13 0.26
CA GLU A 64 8.24 -7.32 0.33
C GLU A 64 7.45 -7.41 1.65
N SER A 65 8.07 -7.00 2.77
CA SER A 65 7.45 -7.05 4.11
C SER A 65 6.62 -5.82 4.46
N ARG A 66 6.53 -4.82 3.59
CA ARG A 66 5.70 -3.63 3.85
C ARG A 66 4.21 -4.01 3.93
N MET A 67 3.50 -3.41 4.87
CA MET A 67 2.04 -3.57 4.99
C MET A 67 1.33 -3.28 3.66
N GLN A 68 1.76 -2.23 2.96
CA GLN A 68 1.24 -1.87 1.64
C GLN A 68 1.36 -3.03 0.64
N THR A 69 2.55 -3.66 0.54
CA THR A 69 2.77 -4.82 -0.35
C THR A 69 1.84 -5.98 0.00
N ILE A 70 1.75 -6.30 1.29
CA ILE A 70 0.92 -7.40 1.80
C ILE A 70 -0.56 -7.16 1.45
N VAL A 71 -1.08 -5.99 1.76
CA VAL A 71 -2.49 -5.62 1.54
C VAL A 71 -2.81 -5.53 0.05
N TYR A 72 -1.95 -4.89 -0.73
CA TYR A 72 -2.19 -4.67 -2.16
C TYR A 72 -2.23 -5.98 -2.94
N MET A 73 -1.27 -6.86 -2.71
CA MET A 73 -1.23 -8.16 -3.39
C MET A 73 -2.37 -9.08 -2.94
N TYR A 74 -2.75 -9.03 -1.64
CA TYR A 74 -3.89 -9.77 -1.13
C TYR A 74 -5.20 -9.31 -1.78
N LEU A 75 -5.46 -8.01 -1.84
CA LEU A 75 -6.68 -7.47 -2.46
C LEU A 75 -6.71 -7.67 -3.97
N ALA A 76 -5.57 -7.67 -4.65
CA ALA A 76 -5.51 -8.01 -6.06
C ALA A 76 -6.04 -9.44 -6.31
N LYS A 77 -5.65 -10.41 -5.48
CA LYS A 77 -6.15 -11.79 -5.56
C LYS A 77 -7.63 -11.89 -5.18
N GLU A 78 -8.04 -11.24 -4.07
CA GLU A 78 -9.39 -11.42 -3.54
C GLU A 78 -10.48 -10.60 -4.23
N VAL A 79 -10.13 -9.46 -4.80
CA VAL A 79 -11.10 -8.50 -5.32
C VAL A 79 -10.99 -8.36 -6.83
N ILE A 80 -9.79 -8.02 -7.35
CA ILE A 80 -9.64 -7.69 -8.78
C ILE A 80 -10.00 -8.87 -9.66
N GLN A 81 -9.51 -10.06 -9.35
CA GLN A 81 -9.85 -11.26 -10.12
C GLN A 81 -11.36 -11.52 -10.17
N LYS A 82 -12.05 -11.34 -9.04
CA LYS A 82 -13.50 -11.57 -8.96
C LYS A 82 -14.29 -10.54 -9.77
N ILE A 83 -13.92 -9.26 -9.67
CA ILE A 83 -14.61 -8.18 -10.41
C ILE A 83 -14.47 -8.37 -11.92
N TYR A 84 -13.29 -8.77 -12.38
CA TYR A 84 -13.02 -8.97 -13.81
C TYR A 84 -13.29 -10.40 -14.27
N ASN A 85 -13.85 -11.25 -13.41
CA ASN A 85 -14.19 -12.65 -13.68
C ASN A 85 -13.03 -13.42 -14.33
N MET A 86 -11.84 -13.29 -13.75
CA MET A 86 -10.61 -13.91 -14.24
C MET A 86 -10.11 -14.95 -13.25
N ASP A 87 -9.50 -16.01 -13.76
CA ASP A 87 -8.79 -17.02 -12.95
C ASP A 87 -7.29 -16.94 -13.25
N ILE A 88 -6.64 -15.95 -12.65
CA ILE A 88 -5.22 -15.70 -12.83
C ILE A 88 -4.43 -16.49 -11.77
N PRO A 89 -3.44 -17.31 -12.18
CA PRO A 89 -2.55 -17.98 -11.26
C PRO A 89 -1.90 -16.98 -10.31
N ILE A 90 -1.80 -17.33 -9.04
CA ILE A 90 -1.29 -16.42 -8.01
C ILE A 90 0.16 -15.99 -8.29
N GLU A 91 0.93 -16.86 -8.92
CA GLU A 91 2.32 -16.63 -9.33
C GLU A 91 2.45 -15.56 -10.43
N ASN A 92 1.35 -15.28 -11.11
CA ASN A 92 1.26 -14.26 -12.15
C ASN A 92 0.75 -12.91 -11.62
N ILE A 93 0.58 -12.78 -10.30
CA ILE A 93 0.34 -11.50 -9.62
C ILE A 93 1.68 -10.95 -9.16
N SER A 94 1.95 -9.70 -9.48
CA SER A 94 3.18 -9.03 -9.07
C SER A 94 2.94 -7.58 -8.70
N MET A 95 3.80 -7.05 -7.83
CA MET A 95 3.83 -5.64 -7.48
C MET A 95 5.16 -5.03 -7.90
N LYS A 96 5.10 -3.89 -8.58
CA LYS A 96 6.24 -3.15 -9.10
C LYS A 96 6.37 -1.82 -8.40
N TYR A 97 7.42 -1.69 -7.61
CA TYR A 97 7.83 -0.43 -6.99
C TYR A 97 8.79 0.30 -7.91
N PHE A 98 8.47 1.54 -8.25
CA PHE A 98 9.30 2.33 -9.14
C PHE A 98 9.61 3.70 -8.55
N ARG A 99 10.83 3.88 -8.05
CA ARG A 99 11.32 5.15 -7.55
C ARG A 99 11.86 5.98 -8.70
N LEU A 100 11.07 6.89 -9.17
CA LEU A 100 11.32 7.66 -10.40
C LEU A 100 12.65 8.45 -10.40
N LYS A 101 13.15 8.83 -9.20
CA LYS A 101 14.41 9.58 -9.06
C LYS A 101 15.66 8.69 -9.03
N VAL A 102 15.52 7.41 -8.66
CA VAL A 102 16.65 6.56 -8.26
C VAL A 102 16.77 5.29 -9.09
N ASP A 103 15.65 4.71 -9.48
CA ASP A 103 15.63 3.41 -10.14
C ASP A 103 15.66 3.56 -11.67
N ASP A 104 16.47 2.77 -12.34
CA ASP A 104 16.42 2.63 -13.80
C ASP A 104 15.34 1.63 -14.22
N LYS A 105 15.00 0.69 -13.33
CA LYS A 105 13.97 -0.33 -13.53
C LYS A 105 13.17 -0.53 -12.25
N PRO A 106 11.87 -0.89 -12.35
CA PRO A 106 11.07 -1.17 -11.17
C PRO A 106 11.57 -2.41 -10.42
N ILE A 107 11.47 -2.36 -9.10
CA ILE A 107 11.68 -3.52 -8.23
C ILE A 107 10.40 -4.35 -8.25
N THR A 108 10.48 -5.59 -8.71
CA THR A 108 9.33 -6.48 -8.82
C THR A 108 9.25 -7.46 -7.66
N VAL A 109 8.15 -7.42 -6.92
CA VAL A 109 7.80 -8.41 -5.91
C VAL A 109 6.80 -9.38 -6.52
N LYS A 110 7.18 -10.66 -6.59
CA LYS A 110 6.30 -11.74 -7.07
C LYS A 110 5.47 -12.30 -5.94
N TYR A 111 4.23 -12.66 -6.25
CA TYR A 111 3.36 -13.37 -5.31
C TYR A 111 3.59 -14.89 -5.41
N SER A 112 3.12 -15.60 -4.40
CA SER A 112 3.08 -17.07 -4.37
C SER A 112 1.98 -17.53 -3.43
N SER A 113 1.57 -18.78 -3.56
CA SER A 113 0.56 -19.38 -2.68
C SER A 113 0.95 -19.31 -1.21
N GLU A 114 2.24 -19.50 -0.90
CA GLU A 114 2.75 -19.36 0.47
C GLU A 114 2.64 -17.92 0.99
N LYS A 115 3.04 -16.92 0.19
CA LYS A 115 2.93 -15.51 0.55
C LYS A 115 1.46 -15.08 0.73
N TYR A 116 0.58 -15.59 -0.11
CA TYR A 116 -0.85 -15.33 0.01
C TYR A 116 -1.41 -15.84 1.35
N LEU A 117 -1.11 -17.07 1.72
CA LEU A 117 -1.59 -17.64 2.98
C LEU A 117 -1.05 -16.88 4.19
N ARG A 118 0.23 -16.49 4.16
CA ARG A 118 0.84 -15.63 5.19
C ARG A 118 0.16 -14.26 5.25
N SER A 119 -0.08 -13.62 4.10
CA SER A 119 -0.75 -12.33 4.01
C SER A 119 -2.16 -12.40 4.59
N LYS A 120 -2.91 -13.44 4.24
CA LYS A 120 -4.27 -13.68 4.73
C LYS A 120 -4.29 -13.79 6.25
N SER A 121 -3.49 -14.71 6.82
CA SER A 121 -3.41 -14.90 8.27
C SER A 121 -2.95 -13.61 8.99
N PHE A 122 -1.97 -12.92 8.43
CA PHE A 122 -1.47 -11.67 9.00
C PHE A 122 -2.54 -10.58 9.02
N ILE A 123 -3.28 -10.39 7.93
CA ILE A 123 -4.36 -9.41 7.84
C ILE A 123 -5.50 -9.76 8.80
N GLU A 124 -5.96 -11.02 8.80
CA GLU A 124 -7.04 -11.47 9.67
C GLU A 124 -6.71 -11.30 11.15
N ASN A 125 -5.49 -11.68 11.57
CA ASN A 125 -5.02 -11.52 12.94
C ASN A 125 -4.92 -10.05 13.36
N ASN A 126 -4.42 -9.16 12.47
CA ASN A 126 -4.35 -7.73 12.79
C ASN A 126 -5.74 -7.10 12.91
N ILE A 127 -6.68 -7.46 12.03
CA ILE A 127 -8.07 -6.99 12.11
C ILE A 127 -8.70 -7.47 13.42
N GLU A 128 -8.47 -8.71 13.82
CA GLU A 128 -8.98 -9.24 15.08
C GLU A 128 -8.38 -8.52 16.29
N ASN A 129 -7.07 -8.33 16.30
CA ASN A 129 -6.39 -7.58 17.34
C ASN A 129 -6.93 -6.16 17.47
N ILE A 130 -7.09 -5.45 16.35
CA ILE A 130 -7.64 -4.08 16.35
C ILE A 130 -9.09 -4.07 16.86
N SER A 131 -9.91 -5.05 16.46
CA SER A 131 -11.30 -5.14 16.89
C SER A 131 -11.47 -5.43 18.38
N ASN A 132 -10.47 -6.05 18.99
CA ASN A 132 -10.44 -6.38 20.42
C ASN A 132 -9.67 -5.38 21.26
N LEU A 133 -9.10 -4.33 20.66
CA LEU A 133 -8.41 -3.27 21.41
C LEU A 133 -9.41 -2.45 22.24
N ASP A 134 -9.10 -2.35 23.52
CA ASP A 134 -9.71 -1.35 24.38
C ASP A 134 -8.91 -0.04 24.22
N PHE A 135 -9.45 0.87 23.43
CA PHE A 135 -8.79 2.13 23.11
C PHE A 135 -8.65 3.06 24.33
N ASP A 136 -9.47 2.88 25.36
CA ASP A 136 -9.38 3.68 26.59
C ASP A 136 -8.17 3.26 27.47
N LEU A 137 -7.73 2.01 27.34
CA LEU A 137 -6.62 1.47 28.12
C LEU A 137 -5.27 1.46 27.39
N HIS A 138 -5.26 1.61 26.05
CA HIS A 138 -4.07 1.32 25.24
C HIS A 138 -3.43 2.54 24.57
N ILE A 139 -3.02 3.54 25.34
CA ILE A 139 -2.03 4.50 24.86
C ILE A 139 -0.65 3.94 25.14
N GLN A 140 -0.13 3.10 24.23
CA GLN A 140 1.27 2.64 24.32
C GLN A 140 2.22 3.78 23.94
N LYS A 141 2.85 4.37 24.94
CA LYS A 141 3.93 5.34 24.71
C LYS A 141 5.21 4.62 24.33
N ASN A 142 5.46 4.43 23.03
CA ASN A 142 6.75 3.99 22.52
C ASN A 142 7.58 5.22 22.16
N LYS A 143 8.58 5.56 23.01
CA LYS A 143 9.42 6.76 22.86
C LYS A 143 10.06 6.92 21.47
N ASN A 144 10.38 5.82 20.80
CA ASN A 144 11.00 5.87 19.47
C ASN A 144 10.00 6.23 18.37
N HIS A 145 8.76 5.77 18.47
CA HIS A 145 7.70 6.12 17.53
C HIS A 145 7.07 7.46 17.84
N CYS A 146 6.94 7.80 19.12
CA CYS A 146 6.38 9.08 19.55
C CYS A 146 7.18 10.29 19.06
N LYS A 147 8.48 10.13 18.82
CA LYS A 147 9.35 11.22 18.33
C LYS A 147 8.90 11.80 16.99
N PHE A 148 8.29 10.97 16.14
CA PHE A 148 7.82 11.32 14.79
C PHE A 148 6.29 11.26 14.67
N CYS A 149 5.57 11.16 15.78
CA CYS A 149 4.12 11.05 15.81
C CYS A 149 3.48 12.43 15.76
N GLU A 150 2.59 12.66 14.85
CA GLU A 150 1.81 13.92 14.72
C GLU A 150 1.03 14.26 16.01
N PHE A 151 0.58 13.23 16.72
CA PHE A 151 -0.16 13.38 17.98
C PHE A 151 0.74 13.45 19.23
N ASN A 152 2.05 13.51 19.08
CA ASN A 152 3.00 13.47 20.22
C ASN A 152 2.71 14.56 21.25
N LYS A 153 2.48 15.79 20.83
CA LYS A 153 2.18 16.93 21.72
C LYS A 153 0.88 16.70 22.49
N LEU A 154 -0.17 16.23 21.81
CA LEU A 154 -1.45 15.91 22.41
C LEU A 154 -1.32 14.82 23.47
N CYS A 155 -0.68 13.69 23.12
CA CYS A 155 -0.47 12.56 24.04
C CYS A 155 0.39 12.90 25.25
N ASN A 156 1.22 13.91 25.17
CA ASN A 156 2.09 14.35 26.28
C ASN A 156 1.56 15.59 27.01
N ASN A 157 0.31 15.98 26.78
CA ASN A 157 -0.34 17.15 27.36
C ASN A 157 0.48 18.46 27.19
N GLN A 158 1.18 18.59 26.06
CA GLN A 158 1.89 19.81 25.72
C GLN A 158 0.93 20.80 25.09
N ASN A 159 1.09 22.10 25.37
CA ASN A 159 0.30 23.14 24.74
C ASN A 159 0.48 23.11 23.23
N ILE A 160 -0.63 22.93 22.51
CA ILE A 160 -0.66 23.00 21.05
C ILE A 160 -0.95 24.45 20.70
N ASN A 161 0.00 25.13 20.06
CA ASN A 161 -0.26 26.45 19.48
C ASN A 161 -0.95 26.23 18.12
N TYR A 162 -2.25 26.45 18.08
CA TYR A 162 -3.08 26.27 16.89
C TYR A 162 -2.77 27.31 15.80
N ASP A 163 -2.20 28.46 16.15
CA ASP A 163 -1.83 29.50 15.18
C ASP A 163 -0.69 29.06 14.24
N MET A 164 0.17 28.14 14.69
CA MET A 164 1.24 27.56 13.84
C MET A 164 0.73 26.50 12.87
N ILE A 165 -0.46 25.95 13.06
CA ILE A 165 -1.02 24.92 12.18
C ILE A 165 -1.64 25.58 10.94
N SER A 166 -2.25 26.75 11.09
CA SER A 166 -2.83 27.51 9.97
C SER A 166 -1.77 28.07 9.00
N GLU A 167 -0.57 28.37 9.47
CA GLU A 167 0.55 28.84 8.62
C GLU A 167 1.16 27.73 7.76
N MET A 168 1.02 26.45 8.15
CA MET A 168 1.53 25.31 7.37
C MET A 168 0.60 24.86 6.24
N GLU A 169 -0.71 25.21 6.33
CA GLU A 169 -1.70 24.90 5.29
C GLU A 169 -1.69 25.90 4.13
N GLU A 170 -1.11 27.11 4.33
CA GLU A 170 -1.01 28.15 3.29
C GLU A 170 0.24 28.05 2.40
N GLU A 171 1.21 27.18 2.72
CA GLU A 171 2.42 26.99 1.91
C GLU A 171 2.33 25.83 0.87
N ASP A 172 1.23 25.09 0.81
CA ASP A 172 1.03 23.93 -0.09
C ASP A 172 0.04 24.21 -1.25
N ASP A 173 -0.31 25.48 -1.52
CA ASP A 173 -1.13 25.90 -2.69
C ASP A 173 -0.27 26.37 -3.89
#